data_2a59c9e89fa2a16b096d8a74bde57b35
#
_entry.id   2a59c9e89fa2a16b096d8a74bde57b35
#
_cell.length_a   1.000
_cell.length_b   1.000
_cell.length_c   1.000
_cell.angle_alpha   90.00
_cell.angle_beta   90.00
_cell.angle_gamma   90.00
#
_symmetry.space_group_name_H-M   'P 1'
#
loop_
_entity.id
_entity.type
_entity.pdbx_description
1 polymer ?
#
loop_
_entity_poly.entity_id
_entity_poly.type
_entity_poly.pdbx_seq_one_letter_code
_entity_poly.pdbx_strand_id
1 'polypeptide(L)'
;MYTDSHAHLDGKRYSTDRAEVLARAQQAGVTNILAIGNGDGPGTGTLDCAIKLAQQHDWMYATVGIHPHEAALATPQDFDQLEQLAREPKVIAWGEIGLDYFYDHSPRDVQQRVFIHQMELAQAAKLPIIIHNRPSDNSQNAWDDLFRLLHDHWAATGLGGVLHCFTGTVEHARRALDFGFMISLAGNVTYPKAQNIRDAAAMVPLDRMFLETDCPYLAPVPHRGKRNEPAFVVETARQVAALRGISAEELAQHTSTSFYRFFQLAPV
;
A
#
# COMPACT_ATOMS: atom_id res chain seq x y z
N MET A 1 -8.62 -17.81 2.30
CA MET A 1 -7.24 -17.26 2.24
C MET A 1 -7.33 -15.77 2.00
N TYR A 2 -6.73 -14.97 2.86
CA TYR A 2 -6.72 -13.51 2.73
C TYR A 2 -5.29 -13.03 2.47
N THR A 3 -5.15 -11.94 1.74
CA THR A 3 -3.87 -11.22 1.54
C THR A 3 -4.03 -9.82 2.13
N ASP A 4 -3.07 -9.39 2.96
CA ASP A 4 -2.94 -8.01 3.41
C ASP A 4 -1.89 -7.32 2.54
N SER A 5 -2.32 -6.51 1.58
CA SER A 5 -1.42 -5.90 0.60
C SER A 5 -0.67 -4.66 1.09
N HIS A 6 -0.85 -4.25 2.38
CA HIS A 6 -0.16 -3.10 2.94
C HIS A 6 -0.21 -3.09 4.48
N ALA A 7 0.94 -3.35 5.12
CA ALA A 7 1.04 -3.43 6.59
C ALA A 7 2.39 -2.91 7.09
N HIS A 8 2.38 -1.94 8.04
CA HIS A 8 3.58 -1.41 8.71
C HIS A 8 3.87 -2.21 9.99
N LEU A 9 4.54 -3.34 9.84
CA LEU A 9 4.78 -4.30 10.93
C LEU A 9 6.16 -4.19 11.56
N ASP A 10 7.10 -3.52 10.92
CA ASP A 10 8.48 -3.36 11.37
C ASP A 10 8.63 -2.31 12.49
N GLY A 11 7.68 -1.40 12.61
CA GLY A 11 7.70 -0.28 13.54
C GLY A 11 7.59 -0.66 15.02
N LYS A 12 7.90 0.32 15.88
CA LYS A 12 7.90 0.21 17.35
C LYS A 12 6.55 -0.19 17.95
N ARG A 13 5.44 0.07 17.25
CA ARG A 13 4.09 -0.25 17.73
C ARG A 13 3.82 -1.75 17.90
N TYR A 14 4.63 -2.60 17.26
CA TYR A 14 4.54 -4.06 17.35
C TYR A 14 5.76 -4.71 18.01
N SER A 15 6.70 -3.93 18.54
CA SER A 15 7.96 -4.45 19.06
C SER A 15 7.80 -5.47 20.21
N THR A 16 6.71 -5.39 20.96
CA THR A 16 6.47 -6.25 22.14
C THR A 16 5.62 -7.49 21.84
N ASP A 17 4.83 -7.50 20.75
CA ASP A 17 3.85 -8.57 20.49
C ASP A 17 3.70 -8.90 18.99
N ARG A 18 4.72 -8.62 18.17
CA ARG A 18 4.68 -8.88 16.72
C ARG A 18 4.42 -10.35 16.40
N ALA A 19 5.04 -11.26 17.14
CA ALA A 19 4.86 -12.70 16.92
C ALA A 19 3.40 -13.13 17.14
N GLU A 20 2.77 -12.63 18.18
CA GLU A 20 1.37 -12.88 18.50
C GLU A 20 0.43 -12.26 17.45
N VAL A 21 0.76 -11.05 16.96
CA VAL A 21 0.02 -10.39 15.88
C VAL A 21 0.06 -11.24 14.60
N LEU A 22 1.22 -11.73 14.21
CA LEU A 22 1.38 -12.60 13.04
C LEU A 22 0.65 -13.94 13.23
N ALA A 23 0.70 -14.52 14.43
CA ALA A 23 -0.04 -15.75 14.74
C ALA A 23 -1.56 -15.54 14.62
N ARG A 24 -2.10 -14.41 15.10
CA ARG A 24 -3.53 -14.08 14.92
C ARG A 24 -3.89 -13.85 13.44
N ALA A 25 -3.00 -13.25 12.66
CA ALA A 25 -3.21 -13.10 11.23
C ALA A 25 -3.37 -14.46 10.53
N GLN A 26 -2.48 -15.41 10.80
CA GLN A 26 -2.57 -16.78 10.27
C GLN A 26 -3.85 -17.50 10.74
N GLN A 27 -4.21 -17.36 12.02
CA GLN A 27 -5.47 -17.93 12.55
C GLN A 27 -6.72 -17.35 11.88
N ALA A 28 -6.66 -16.07 11.47
CA ALA A 28 -7.73 -15.41 10.70
C ALA A 28 -7.75 -15.82 9.22
N GLY A 29 -6.79 -16.64 8.77
CA GLY A 29 -6.69 -17.10 7.40
C GLY A 29 -5.92 -16.16 6.46
N VAL A 30 -5.11 -15.24 7.01
CA VAL A 30 -4.18 -14.42 6.22
C VAL A 30 -2.99 -15.30 5.82
N THR A 31 -2.76 -15.40 4.52
CA THR A 31 -1.72 -16.25 3.94
C THR A 31 -0.59 -15.46 3.29
N ASN A 32 -0.78 -14.15 3.08
CA ASN A 32 0.25 -13.26 2.56
C ASN A 32 0.14 -11.88 3.19
N ILE A 33 1.30 -11.27 3.44
CA ILE A 33 1.42 -9.87 3.87
C ILE A 33 2.50 -9.18 3.03
N LEU A 34 2.19 -7.99 2.53
CA LEU A 34 3.19 -7.05 2.02
C LEU A 34 3.56 -6.06 3.13
N ALA A 35 4.75 -6.26 3.70
CA ALA A 35 5.33 -5.38 4.71
C ALA A 35 5.93 -4.14 4.05
N ILE A 36 5.57 -2.96 4.52
CA ILE A 36 5.96 -1.69 3.92
C ILE A 36 7.30 -1.20 4.49
N GLY A 37 8.25 -0.95 3.62
CA GLY A 37 9.66 -0.75 3.92
C GLY A 37 10.11 0.72 4.00
N ASN A 38 9.34 1.58 4.67
CA ASN A 38 9.76 2.95 4.93
C ASN A 38 10.60 3.08 6.23
N GLY A 39 10.53 2.10 7.12
CA GLY A 39 11.19 2.13 8.42
C GLY A 39 10.76 3.32 9.27
N ASP A 40 11.72 3.89 10.03
CA ASP A 40 11.56 5.17 10.74
C ASP A 40 12.02 6.37 9.84
N GLY A 41 12.25 6.14 8.54
CA GLY A 41 12.65 7.14 7.55
C GLY A 41 14.15 7.18 7.21
N PRO A 42 14.54 8.08 6.28
CA PRO A 42 15.93 8.25 5.83
C PRO A 42 16.90 8.58 6.97
N GLY A 43 18.13 8.10 6.86
CA GLY A 43 19.19 8.35 7.84
C GLY A 43 19.02 7.64 9.19
N THR A 44 17.96 6.87 9.40
CA THR A 44 17.70 6.16 10.67
C THR A 44 18.32 4.77 10.73
N GLY A 45 18.77 4.24 9.58
CA GLY A 45 19.29 2.89 9.47
C GLY A 45 18.20 1.80 9.53
N THR A 46 16.92 2.15 9.30
CA THR A 46 15.76 1.24 9.41
C THR A 46 15.10 0.91 8.09
N LEU A 47 15.60 1.39 6.94
CA LEU A 47 15.02 1.17 5.61
C LEU A 47 14.95 -0.31 5.20
N ASP A 48 15.73 -1.18 5.84
CA ASP A 48 15.74 -2.63 5.59
C ASP A 48 14.88 -3.45 6.58
N CYS A 49 14.22 -2.81 7.54
CA CYS A 49 13.51 -3.53 8.61
C CYS A 49 12.36 -4.40 8.11
N ALA A 50 11.59 -3.93 7.12
CA ALA A 50 10.52 -4.74 6.51
C ALA A 50 11.09 -5.94 5.74
N ILE A 51 12.23 -5.79 5.08
CA ILE A 51 12.93 -6.88 4.38
C ILE A 51 13.39 -7.94 5.40
N LYS A 52 14.04 -7.52 6.48
CA LYS A 52 14.49 -8.41 7.56
C LYS A 52 13.32 -9.19 8.17
N LEU A 53 12.16 -8.53 8.33
CA LEU A 53 10.94 -9.19 8.80
C LEU A 53 10.44 -10.21 7.76
N ALA A 54 10.34 -9.83 6.49
CA ALA A 54 9.85 -10.69 5.42
C ALA A 54 10.76 -11.91 5.19
N GLN A 55 12.07 -11.79 5.39
CA GLN A 55 13.03 -12.91 5.30
C GLN A 55 12.83 -13.99 6.38
N GLN A 56 12.16 -13.66 7.49
CA GLN A 56 11.85 -14.60 8.56
C GLN A 56 10.59 -15.43 8.30
N HIS A 57 9.81 -15.08 7.24
CA HIS A 57 8.50 -15.66 6.97
C HIS A 57 8.31 -15.90 5.46
N ASP A 58 8.08 -17.14 5.04
CA ASP A 58 7.91 -17.46 3.61
C ASP A 58 6.71 -16.78 2.98
N TRP A 59 5.66 -16.52 3.76
CA TRP A 59 4.41 -15.89 3.34
C TRP A 59 4.43 -14.35 3.41
N MET A 60 5.58 -13.72 3.67
CA MET A 60 5.73 -12.28 3.69
C MET A 60 6.63 -11.79 2.56
N TYR A 61 6.29 -10.63 2.04
CA TYR A 61 7.04 -9.84 1.07
C TYR A 61 7.29 -8.45 1.63
N ALA A 62 8.17 -7.68 1.00
CA ALA A 62 8.52 -6.34 1.43
C ALA A 62 8.51 -5.34 0.27
N THR A 63 8.46 -4.07 0.62
CA THR A 63 8.74 -2.94 -0.28
C THR A 63 9.95 -2.17 0.19
N VAL A 64 10.42 -1.24 -0.63
CA VAL A 64 11.44 -0.23 -0.29
C VAL A 64 10.97 1.13 -0.76
N GLY A 65 11.23 2.20 0.02
CA GLY A 65 10.84 3.53 -0.40
C GLY A 65 10.98 4.58 0.70
N ILE A 66 10.80 5.84 0.32
CA ILE A 66 10.75 6.99 1.23
C ILE A 66 9.36 7.59 1.13
N HIS A 67 8.64 7.59 2.24
CA HIS A 67 7.30 8.15 2.34
C HIS A 67 7.29 9.67 2.11
N PRO A 68 6.25 10.28 1.54
CA PRO A 68 6.19 11.73 1.31
C PRO A 68 6.39 12.59 2.57
N HIS A 69 6.08 12.07 3.76
CA HIS A 69 6.35 12.78 5.03
C HIS A 69 7.83 13.06 5.24
N GLU A 70 8.69 12.11 4.87
CA GLU A 70 10.13 12.13 5.08
C GLU A 70 10.90 12.62 3.84
N ALA A 71 10.21 13.05 2.78
CA ALA A 71 10.85 13.44 1.51
C ALA A 71 11.92 14.53 1.67
N ALA A 72 11.72 15.48 2.59
CA ALA A 72 12.70 16.54 2.86
C ALA A 72 13.97 16.05 3.60
N LEU A 73 13.96 14.86 4.15
CA LEU A 73 15.08 14.24 4.87
C LEU A 73 15.93 13.34 3.96
N ALA A 74 15.43 13.00 2.77
CA ALA A 74 16.07 12.08 1.85
C ALA A 74 17.41 12.62 1.36
N THR A 75 18.45 11.78 1.42
CA THR A 75 19.79 12.07 0.94
C THR A 75 20.16 11.18 -0.26
N PRO A 76 21.17 11.53 -1.07
CA PRO A 76 21.66 10.64 -2.12
C PRO A 76 22.02 9.23 -1.61
N GLN A 77 22.61 9.14 -0.41
CA GLN A 77 23.01 7.87 0.21
C GLN A 77 21.78 6.98 0.53
N ASP A 78 20.66 7.58 0.91
CA ASP A 78 19.43 6.82 1.15
C ASP A 78 18.91 6.20 -0.17
N PHE A 79 18.96 6.94 -1.28
CA PHE A 79 18.58 6.40 -2.60
C PHE A 79 19.53 5.30 -3.08
N ASP A 80 20.86 5.47 -2.91
CA ASP A 80 21.84 4.42 -3.20
C ASP A 80 21.55 3.13 -2.38
N GLN A 81 21.17 3.30 -1.11
CA GLN A 81 20.76 2.17 -0.26
C GLN A 81 19.50 1.51 -0.76
N LEU A 82 18.46 2.28 -1.11
CA LEU A 82 17.20 1.74 -1.64
C LEU A 82 17.42 0.95 -2.94
N GLU A 83 18.29 1.42 -3.84
CA GLU A 83 18.65 0.67 -5.04
C GLU A 83 19.27 -0.70 -4.74
N GLN A 84 20.09 -0.79 -3.70
CA GLN A 84 20.68 -2.05 -3.26
C GLN A 84 19.61 -2.97 -2.66
N LEU A 85 18.78 -2.43 -1.77
CA LEU A 85 17.70 -3.14 -1.10
C LEU A 85 16.62 -3.64 -2.08
N ALA A 86 16.36 -2.90 -3.16
CA ALA A 86 15.40 -3.29 -4.19
C ALA A 86 15.78 -4.59 -4.93
N ARG A 87 17.02 -5.07 -4.79
CA ARG A 87 17.49 -6.34 -5.39
C ARG A 87 17.24 -7.56 -4.49
N GLU A 88 16.80 -7.34 -3.24
CA GLU A 88 16.52 -8.42 -2.30
C GLU A 88 15.33 -9.26 -2.78
N PRO A 89 15.41 -10.60 -2.73
CA PRO A 89 14.38 -11.49 -3.31
C PRO A 89 12.97 -11.31 -2.72
N LYS A 90 12.87 -10.78 -1.50
CA LYS A 90 11.59 -10.51 -0.84
C LYS A 90 10.97 -9.17 -1.23
N VAL A 91 11.70 -8.30 -1.91
CA VAL A 91 11.21 -6.99 -2.37
C VAL A 91 10.47 -7.16 -3.70
N ILE A 92 9.18 -6.86 -3.69
CA ILE A 92 8.29 -7.05 -4.85
C ILE A 92 7.69 -5.74 -5.39
N ALA A 93 7.92 -4.62 -4.71
CA ALA A 93 7.47 -3.30 -5.15
C ALA A 93 8.35 -2.19 -4.57
N TRP A 94 8.30 -1.02 -5.20
CA TRP A 94 8.91 0.22 -4.70
C TRP A 94 7.82 1.08 -4.04
N GLY A 95 7.90 1.30 -2.76
CA GLY A 95 6.91 2.04 -1.98
C GLY A 95 7.07 1.82 -0.47
N GLU A 96 6.44 2.64 0.29
CA GLU A 96 5.36 3.57 -0.03
C GLU A 96 5.97 4.93 -0.46
N ILE A 97 5.52 5.44 -1.60
CA ILE A 97 5.96 6.73 -2.17
C ILE A 97 4.74 7.55 -2.61
N GLY A 98 4.88 8.83 -2.87
CA GLY A 98 3.76 9.62 -3.40
C GLY A 98 3.62 11.02 -2.80
N LEU A 99 2.37 11.43 -2.51
CA LEU A 99 2.03 12.79 -2.10
C LEU A 99 1.12 12.81 -0.87
N ASP A 100 1.45 13.63 0.13
CA ASP A 100 0.61 13.93 1.28
C ASP A 100 0.49 15.46 1.45
N TYR A 101 -0.61 16.01 0.94
CA TYR A 101 -0.93 17.43 1.03
C TYR A 101 -1.86 17.76 2.20
N PHE A 102 -2.14 16.77 3.04
CA PHE A 102 -2.91 16.95 4.25
C PHE A 102 -2.03 17.34 5.44
N TYR A 103 -0.98 16.54 5.69
CA TYR A 103 -0.05 16.81 6.78
C TYR A 103 1.06 17.79 6.39
N ASP A 104 1.44 17.82 5.12
CA ASP A 104 2.49 18.73 4.57
C ASP A 104 3.80 18.69 5.38
N HIS A 105 4.20 17.52 5.91
CA HIS A 105 5.43 17.37 6.71
C HIS A 105 6.70 17.70 5.91
N SER A 106 6.66 17.43 4.61
CA SER A 106 7.67 17.93 3.66
C SER A 106 7.03 18.90 2.69
N PRO A 107 7.75 19.92 2.19
CA PRO A 107 7.25 20.84 1.16
C PRO A 107 6.75 20.08 -0.08
N ARG A 108 5.63 20.49 -0.67
CA ARG A 108 4.97 19.76 -1.79
C ARG A 108 5.87 19.62 -3.03
N ASP A 109 6.65 20.64 -3.36
CA ASP A 109 7.61 20.60 -4.44
C ASP A 109 8.74 19.58 -4.17
N VAL A 110 9.14 19.43 -2.91
CA VAL A 110 10.10 18.39 -2.49
C VAL A 110 9.47 17.00 -2.61
N GLN A 111 8.22 16.83 -2.12
CA GLN A 111 7.49 15.58 -2.27
C GLN A 111 7.42 15.14 -3.74
N GLN A 112 7.05 16.07 -4.64
CA GLN A 112 6.97 15.77 -6.09
C GLN A 112 8.34 15.38 -6.67
N ARG A 113 9.43 16.11 -6.36
CA ARG A 113 10.78 15.77 -6.85
C ARG A 113 11.24 14.39 -6.36
N VAL A 114 11.04 14.09 -5.07
CA VAL A 114 11.42 12.80 -4.48
C VAL A 114 10.54 11.67 -5.04
N PHE A 115 9.28 11.93 -5.29
CA PHE A 115 8.38 10.96 -5.93
C PHE A 115 8.84 10.64 -7.37
N ILE A 116 9.16 11.65 -8.18
CA ILE A 116 9.69 11.46 -9.54
C ILE A 116 10.97 10.63 -9.49
N HIS A 117 11.93 11.00 -8.64
CA HIS A 117 13.19 10.29 -8.55
C HIS A 117 12.99 8.82 -8.14
N GLN A 118 12.10 8.54 -7.19
CA GLN A 118 11.79 7.17 -6.80
C GLN A 118 11.06 6.38 -7.91
N MET A 119 10.23 7.02 -8.75
CA MET A 119 9.69 6.37 -9.95
C MET A 119 10.78 5.96 -10.93
N GLU A 120 11.80 6.81 -11.14
CA GLU A 120 12.96 6.49 -11.99
C GLU A 120 13.74 5.27 -11.47
N LEU A 121 13.97 5.20 -10.15
CA LEU A 121 14.64 4.07 -9.50
C LEU A 121 13.80 2.79 -9.56
N ALA A 122 12.50 2.89 -9.33
CA ALA A 122 11.57 1.77 -9.46
C ALA A 122 11.54 1.22 -10.89
N GLN A 123 11.54 2.10 -11.89
CA GLN A 123 11.63 1.71 -13.30
C GLN A 123 12.94 0.98 -13.61
N ALA A 124 14.07 1.49 -13.13
CA ALA A 124 15.37 0.85 -13.29
C ALA A 124 15.41 -0.56 -12.64
N ALA A 125 14.78 -0.71 -11.47
CA ALA A 125 14.63 -1.98 -10.76
C ALA A 125 13.54 -2.89 -11.37
N LYS A 126 12.72 -2.40 -12.31
CA LYS A 126 11.56 -3.09 -12.90
C LYS A 126 10.51 -3.51 -11.85
N LEU A 127 10.35 -2.72 -10.82
CA LEU A 127 9.37 -2.94 -9.75
C LEU A 127 8.13 -2.06 -9.96
N PRO A 128 6.92 -2.58 -9.72
CA PRO A 128 5.72 -1.74 -9.62
C PRO A 128 5.81 -0.83 -8.40
N ILE A 129 5.01 0.24 -8.37
CA ILE A 129 5.03 1.22 -7.27
C ILE A 129 3.81 1.11 -6.36
N ILE A 130 4.01 1.35 -5.06
CA ILE A 130 2.93 1.49 -4.08
C ILE A 130 2.80 2.97 -3.74
N ILE A 131 1.62 3.53 -4.00
CA ILE A 131 1.40 4.97 -3.93
C ILE A 131 0.54 5.35 -2.75
N HIS A 132 1.08 6.24 -1.93
CA HIS A 132 0.36 7.09 -1.00
C HIS A 132 -0.17 8.33 -1.71
N ASN A 133 -1.45 8.63 -1.58
CA ASN A 133 -2.01 9.91 -2.05
C ASN A 133 -3.06 10.45 -1.10
N ARG A 134 -2.74 11.55 -0.44
CA ARG A 134 -3.65 12.20 0.51
C ARG A 134 -3.83 13.68 0.17
N PRO A 135 -5.01 14.06 -0.36
CA PRO A 135 -5.31 15.45 -0.66
C PRO A 135 -5.53 16.25 0.64
N SER A 136 -5.34 17.57 0.58
CA SER A 136 -5.77 18.48 1.65
C SER A 136 -7.29 18.52 1.77
N ASP A 137 -7.80 18.89 2.94
CA ASP A 137 -9.25 18.84 3.25
C ASP A 137 -10.17 19.56 2.25
N ASN A 138 -9.70 20.63 1.62
CA ASN A 138 -10.52 21.50 0.77
C ASN A 138 -10.04 21.55 -0.68
N SER A 139 -9.24 20.58 -1.13
CA SER A 139 -8.66 20.60 -2.48
C SER A 139 -8.41 19.20 -3.01
N GLN A 140 -8.56 19.02 -4.33
CA GLN A 140 -8.19 17.78 -5.04
C GLN A 140 -6.79 17.84 -5.64
N ASN A 141 -6.00 18.86 -5.32
CA ASN A 141 -4.71 19.13 -5.95
C ASN A 141 -3.70 17.98 -5.87
N ALA A 142 -3.71 17.18 -4.78
CA ALA A 142 -2.87 15.99 -4.72
C ALA A 142 -3.26 14.94 -5.78
N TRP A 143 -4.55 14.78 -6.09
CA TRP A 143 -5.00 13.90 -7.17
C TRP A 143 -4.60 14.43 -8.55
N ASP A 144 -4.72 15.74 -8.78
CA ASP A 144 -4.34 16.35 -10.05
C ASP A 144 -2.84 16.23 -10.29
N ASP A 145 -2.03 16.54 -9.28
CA ASP A 145 -0.58 16.38 -9.35
C ASP A 145 -0.17 14.92 -9.50
N LEU A 146 -0.78 14.00 -8.73
CA LEU A 146 -0.50 12.57 -8.86
C LEU A 146 -0.69 12.09 -10.30
N PHE A 147 -1.87 12.32 -10.88
CA PHE A 147 -2.15 11.83 -12.22
C PHE A 147 -1.31 12.51 -13.30
N ARG A 148 -0.95 13.78 -13.12
CA ARG A 148 -0.01 14.46 -14.00
C ARG A 148 1.38 13.81 -13.93
N LEU A 149 1.90 13.60 -12.73
CA LEU A 149 3.21 12.99 -12.54
C LEU A 149 3.26 11.54 -13.05
N LEU A 150 2.20 10.77 -12.82
CA LEU A 150 2.10 9.41 -13.36
C LEU A 150 2.06 9.40 -14.89
N HIS A 151 1.31 10.32 -15.51
CA HIS A 151 1.29 10.46 -16.97
C HIS A 151 2.68 10.78 -17.51
N ASP A 152 3.37 11.75 -16.90
CA ASP A 152 4.61 12.29 -17.42
C ASP A 152 5.82 11.38 -17.17
N HIS A 153 5.83 10.61 -16.06
CA HIS A 153 7.01 9.87 -15.59
C HIS A 153 6.81 8.36 -15.43
N TRP A 154 5.58 7.84 -15.45
CA TRP A 154 5.35 6.44 -15.12
C TRP A 154 4.59 5.64 -16.17
N ALA A 155 3.57 6.21 -16.80
CA ALA A 155 2.66 5.49 -17.70
C ALA A 155 3.37 4.71 -18.82
N ALA A 156 4.43 5.29 -19.41
CA ALA A 156 5.18 4.68 -20.48
C ALA A 156 5.97 3.42 -20.06
N THR A 157 6.15 3.17 -18.76
CA THR A 157 6.91 2.01 -18.26
C THR A 157 6.13 0.70 -18.39
N GLY A 158 4.80 0.76 -18.37
CA GLY A 158 3.92 -0.41 -18.34
C GLY A 158 3.98 -1.25 -17.05
N LEU A 159 4.72 -0.83 -16.03
CA LEU A 159 4.91 -1.61 -14.79
C LEU A 159 3.70 -1.58 -13.86
N GLY A 160 2.77 -0.62 -14.05
CA GLY A 160 1.61 -0.45 -13.18
C GLY A 160 1.98 -0.03 -11.76
N GLY A 161 1.05 -0.20 -10.83
CA GLY A 161 1.24 0.14 -9.43
C GLY A 161 0.00 -0.16 -8.59
N VAL A 162 0.04 0.22 -7.33
CA VAL A 162 -1.07 0.10 -6.39
C VAL A 162 -1.36 1.48 -5.81
N LEU A 163 -2.58 1.97 -5.95
CA LEU A 163 -3.07 3.05 -5.09
C LEU A 163 -3.52 2.42 -3.77
N HIS A 164 -2.64 2.46 -2.78
CA HIS A 164 -2.96 1.95 -1.46
C HIS A 164 -3.93 2.87 -0.72
N CYS A 165 -4.64 2.33 0.27
CA CYS A 165 -5.56 3.06 1.13
C CYS A 165 -6.46 4.03 0.35
N PHE A 166 -7.06 3.54 -0.74
CA PHE A 166 -7.78 4.37 -1.69
C PHE A 166 -8.90 5.18 -1.03
N THR A 167 -8.83 6.50 -1.14
CA THR A 167 -9.81 7.45 -0.60
C THR A 167 -10.46 8.33 -1.68
N GLY A 168 -10.16 8.06 -2.94
CA GLY A 168 -10.65 8.82 -4.07
C GLY A 168 -12.13 8.60 -4.39
N THR A 169 -12.55 9.19 -5.48
CA THR A 169 -13.89 9.02 -6.08
C THR A 169 -13.87 7.90 -7.13
N VAL A 170 -15.04 7.54 -7.64
CA VAL A 170 -15.19 6.63 -8.80
C VAL A 170 -14.35 7.10 -10.00
N GLU A 171 -14.30 8.43 -10.24
CA GLU A 171 -13.52 8.98 -11.35
C GLU A 171 -12.01 8.81 -11.14
N HIS A 172 -11.52 9.03 -9.92
CA HIS A 172 -10.12 8.77 -9.59
C HIS A 172 -9.77 7.29 -9.74
N ALA A 173 -10.68 6.38 -9.36
CA ALA A 173 -10.49 4.94 -9.56
C ALA A 173 -10.41 4.58 -11.05
N ARG A 174 -11.30 5.13 -11.91
CA ARG A 174 -11.25 4.91 -13.37
C ARG A 174 -9.90 5.35 -13.96
N ARG A 175 -9.49 6.58 -13.66
CA ARG A 175 -8.19 7.09 -14.14
C ARG A 175 -7.02 6.20 -13.70
N ALA A 176 -7.02 5.73 -12.46
CA ALA A 176 -5.99 4.82 -11.98
C ALA A 176 -6.00 3.47 -12.72
N LEU A 177 -7.17 2.91 -12.99
CA LEU A 177 -7.32 1.69 -13.76
C LEU A 177 -6.80 1.85 -15.21
N ASP A 178 -6.99 3.01 -15.83
CA ASP A 178 -6.48 3.34 -17.18
C ASP A 178 -4.93 3.37 -17.20
N PHE A 179 -4.29 3.75 -16.09
CA PHE A 179 -2.84 3.66 -15.90
C PHE A 179 -2.33 2.25 -15.58
N GLY A 180 -3.21 1.25 -15.51
CA GLY A 180 -2.81 -0.11 -15.16
C GLY A 180 -2.69 -0.38 -13.67
N PHE A 181 -3.18 0.52 -12.80
CA PHE A 181 -3.06 0.39 -11.36
C PHE A 181 -4.08 -0.57 -10.75
N MET A 182 -3.70 -1.17 -9.64
CA MET A 182 -4.57 -1.84 -8.68
C MET A 182 -5.12 -0.82 -7.68
N ILE A 183 -6.34 -1.04 -7.21
CA ILE A 183 -6.97 -0.24 -6.16
C ILE A 183 -6.99 -1.07 -4.88
N SER A 184 -6.35 -0.60 -3.82
CA SER A 184 -6.35 -1.29 -2.54
C SER A 184 -7.27 -0.61 -1.53
N LEU A 185 -8.09 -1.40 -0.84
CA LEU A 185 -9.14 -0.95 0.06
C LEU A 185 -8.78 -1.34 1.50
N ALA A 186 -8.68 -0.33 2.35
CA ALA A 186 -8.37 -0.46 3.77
C ALA A 186 -9.62 -0.46 4.66
N GLY A 187 -9.42 -0.59 5.96
CA GLY A 187 -10.48 -0.63 6.96
C GLY A 187 -11.42 0.59 6.98
N ASN A 188 -10.98 1.72 6.41
CA ASN A 188 -11.80 2.94 6.27
C ASN A 188 -13.06 2.75 5.40
N VAL A 189 -13.10 1.75 4.51
CA VAL A 189 -14.32 1.42 3.72
C VAL A 189 -15.50 1.06 4.63
N THR A 190 -15.23 0.58 5.85
CA THR A 190 -16.24 0.23 6.87
C THR A 190 -16.80 1.46 7.61
N TYR A 191 -16.21 2.66 7.43
CA TYR A 191 -16.61 3.84 8.19
C TYR A 191 -17.91 4.45 7.67
N PRO A 192 -18.78 4.99 8.57
CA PRO A 192 -20.08 5.52 8.16
C PRO A 192 -20.01 6.60 7.07
N LYS A 193 -18.99 7.46 7.12
CA LYS A 193 -18.82 8.59 6.18
C LYS A 193 -18.05 8.25 4.90
N ALA A 194 -17.69 6.98 4.66
CA ALA A 194 -16.85 6.56 3.55
C ALA A 194 -17.65 6.17 2.29
N GLN A 195 -18.70 6.92 1.93
CA GLN A 195 -19.56 6.55 0.80
C GLN A 195 -18.79 6.59 -0.54
N ASN A 196 -17.92 7.57 -0.74
CA ASN A 196 -17.07 7.67 -1.94
C ASN A 196 -16.19 6.42 -2.13
N ILE A 197 -15.63 5.88 -1.03
CA ILE A 197 -14.81 4.65 -1.07
C ILE A 197 -15.69 3.45 -1.42
N ARG A 198 -16.89 3.36 -0.85
CA ARG A 198 -17.85 2.27 -1.16
C ARG A 198 -18.32 2.32 -2.61
N ASP A 199 -18.58 3.52 -3.14
CA ASP A 199 -18.96 3.70 -4.54
C ASP A 199 -17.82 3.24 -5.49
N ALA A 200 -16.58 3.58 -5.18
CA ALA A 200 -15.43 3.09 -5.91
C ALA A 200 -15.26 1.57 -5.77
N ALA A 201 -15.39 1.01 -4.55
CA ALA A 201 -15.31 -0.42 -4.29
C ALA A 201 -16.40 -1.22 -5.05
N ALA A 202 -17.58 -0.64 -5.25
CA ALA A 202 -18.64 -1.26 -6.05
C ALA A 202 -18.32 -1.32 -7.54
N MET A 203 -17.50 -0.40 -8.06
CA MET A 203 -17.19 -0.25 -9.49
C MET A 203 -15.89 -0.96 -9.91
N VAL A 204 -14.86 -0.96 -9.06
CA VAL A 204 -13.54 -1.53 -9.40
C VAL A 204 -13.66 -3.02 -9.73
N PRO A 205 -13.10 -3.51 -10.87
CA PRO A 205 -13.11 -4.93 -11.19
C PRO A 205 -12.42 -5.76 -10.10
N LEU A 206 -12.96 -6.96 -9.78
CA LEU A 206 -12.40 -7.81 -8.72
C LEU A 206 -10.94 -8.22 -8.98
N ASP A 207 -10.58 -8.34 -10.24
CA ASP A 207 -9.22 -8.67 -10.65
C ASP A 207 -8.25 -7.46 -10.68
N ARG A 208 -8.74 -6.28 -10.30
CA ARG A 208 -7.98 -5.03 -10.17
C ARG A 208 -8.07 -4.48 -8.75
N MET A 209 -8.51 -5.28 -7.80
CA MET A 209 -8.72 -4.91 -6.40
C MET A 209 -7.78 -5.67 -5.48
N PHE A 210 -7.25 -4.95 -4.47
CA PHE A 210 -6.59 -5.53 -3.30
C PHE A 210 -7.34 -5.16 -2.03
N LEU A 211 -7.05 -5.90 -0.97
CA LEU A 211 -7.48 -5.61 0.39
C LEU A 211 -6.25 -5.44 1.26
N GLU A 212 -6.35 -4.53 2.22
CA GLU A 212 -5.25 -4.23 3.13
C GLU A 212 -5.76 -3.80 4.50
N THR A 213 -4.85 -3.73 5.45
CA THR A 213 -5.15 -3.15 6.76
C THR A 213 -4.63 -1.73 6.91
N ASP A 214 -3.50 -1.39 6.32
CA ASP A 214 -2.71 -0.20 6.64
C ASP A 214 -2.37 -0.15 8.15
N CYS A 215 -2.22 -1.32 8.75
CA CYS A 215 -1.95 -1.41 10.18
C CYS A 215 -0.58 -0.81 10.55
N PRO A 216 -0.48 -0.10 11.67
CA PRO A 216 -1.35 -0.03 12.85
C PRO A 216 -2.51 0.98 12.76
N TYR A 217 -2.74 1.59 11.60
CA TYR A 217 -3.74 2.62 11.38
C TYR A 217 -5.09 2.02 10.92
N LEU A 218 -6.11 2.85 10.80
CA LEU A 218 -7.37 2.60 10.09
C LEU A 218 -8.13 1.32 10.50
N ALA A 219 -8.06 0.91 11.77
CA ALA A 219 -8.79 -0.27 12.24
C ALA A 219 -10.25 -0.24 11.77
N PRO A 220 -10.75 -1.32 11.10
CA PRO A 220 -12.11 -1.38 10.60
C PRO A 220 -13.14 -1.47 11.75
N VAL A 221 -14.41 -1.20 11.46
CA VAL A 221 -15.51 -1.58 12.36
C VAL A 221 -15.58 -3.12 12.37
N PRO A 222 -15.69 -3.78 13.56
CA PRO A 222 -15.98 -3.21 14.89
C PRO A 222 -14.74 -2.81 15.73
N HIS A 223 -13.54 -2.85 15.18
CA HIS A 223 -12.28 -2.63 15.92
C HIS A 223 -11.85 -1.15 15.96
N ARG A 224 -12.65 -0.25 15.41
CA ARG A 224 -12.31 1.18 15.34
C ARG A 224 -11.91 1.74 16.71
N GLY A 225 -10.81 2.55 16.71
CA GLY A 225 -10.23 3.12 17.94
C GLY A 225 -9.22 2.22 18.66
N LYS A 226 -9.03 0.97 18.18
CA LYS A 226 -7.95 0.09 18.63
C LYS A 226 -6.76 0.16 17.67
N ARG A 227 -5.59 -0.35 18.07
CA ARG A 227 -4.49 -0.62 17.17
C ARG A 227 -4.93 -1.66 16.14
N ASN A 228 -4.79 -1.35 14.85
CA ASN A 228 -5.10 -2.27 13.77
C ASN A 228 -4.06 -3.40 13.69
N GLU A 229 -4.39 -4.52 13.07
CA GLU A 229 -3.49 -5.65 12.83
C GLU A 229 -3.94 -6.42 11.57
N PRO A 230 -3.04 -7.20 10.92
CA PRO A 230 -3.37 -7.89 9.66
C PRO A 230 -4.57 -8.84 9.76
N ALA A 231 -4.84 -9.41 10.93
CA ALA A 231 -6.03 -10.24 11.15
C ALA A 231 -7.35 -9.51 10.82
N PHE A 232 -7.37 -8.18 10.93
CA PHE A 232 -8.58 -7.39 10.70
C PHE A 232 -8.87 -7.11 9.22
N VAL A 233 -8.03 -7.52 8.28
CA VAL A 233 -8.33 -7.48 6.83
C VAL A 233 -9.62 -8.24 6.50
N VAL A 234 -9.97 -9.23 7.31
CA VAL A 234 -11.21 -10.00 7.19
C VAL A 234 -12.46 -9.11 7.31
N GLU A 235 -12.43 -8.08 8.14
CA GLU A 235 -13.55 -7.15 8.29
C GLU A 235 -13.69 -6.22 7.07
N THR A 236 -12.56 -5.79 6.52
CA THR A 236 -12.53 -5.06 5.24
C THR A 236 -13.12 -5.93 4.13
N ALA A 237 -12.71 -7.21 4.05
CA ALA A 237 -13.25 -8.18 3.08
C ALA A 237 -14.76 -8.37 3.23
N ARG A 238 -15.27 -8.55 4.44
CA ARG A 238 -16.72 -8.70 4.71
C ARG A 238 -17.52 -7.51 4.22
N GLN A 239 -17.03 -6.29 4.49
CA GLN A 239 -17.70 -5.07 4.05
C GLN A 239 -17.73 -4.96 2.52
N VAL A 240 -16.60 -5.19 1.86
CA VAL A 240 -16.51 -5.08 0.39
C VAL A 240 -17.30 -6.21 -0.27
N ALA A 241 -17.25 -7.44 0.23
CA ALA A 241 -18.03 -8.57 -0.26
C ALA A 241 -19.54 -8.30 -0.20
N ALA A 242 -20.02 -7.74 0.93
CA ALA A 242 -21.41 -7.34 1.08
C ALA A 242 -21.83 -6.28 0.04
N LEU A 243 -20.97 -5.31 -0.27
CA LEU A 243 -21.22 -4.32 -1.34
C LEU A 243 -21.28 -4.95 -2.73
N ARG A 244 -20.55 -6.05 -2.94
CA ARG A 244 -20.48 -6.76 -4.23
C ARG A 244 -21.49 -7.90 -4.37
N GLY A 245 -22.23 -8.23 -3.32
CA GLY A 245 -23.20 -9.33 -3.31
C GLY A 245 -22.56 -10.72 -3.44
N ILE A 246 -21.31 -10.89 -2.96
CA ILE A 246 -20.57 -12.15 -2.96
C ILE A 246 -20.13 -12.51 -1.54
N SER A 247 -19.60 -13.73 -1.33
CA SER A 247 -19.05 -14.11 -0.02
C SER A 247 -17.68 -13.45 0.24
N ALA A 248 -17.31 -13.32 1.52
CA ALA A 248 -15.99 -12.79 1.88
C ALA A 248 -14.87 -13.72 1.41
N GLU A 249 -15.11 -15.01 1.39
CA GLU A 249 -14.18 -16.04 0.90
C GLU A 249 -13.95 -15.94 -0.60
N GLU A 250 -15.02 -15.71 -1.37
CA GLU A 250 -14.94 -15.48 -2.82
C GLU A 250 -14.16 -14.21 -3.13
N LEU A 251 -14.45 -13.11 -2.45
CA LEU A 251 -13.68 -11.86 -2.58
C LEU A 251 -12.19 -12.07 -2.24
N ALA A 252 -11.91 -12.75 -1.13
CA ALA A 252 -10.54 -13.04 -0.71
C ALA A 252 -9.78 -13.87 -1.75
N GLN A 253 -10.44 -14.84 -2.37
CA GLN A 253 -9.84 -15.63 -3.44
C GLN A 253 -9.50 -14.75 -4.66
N HIS A 254 -10.42 -13.89 -5.10
CA HIS A 254 -10.18 -12.97 -6.21
C HIS A 254 -9.01 -12.03 -5.92
N THR A 255 -9.02 -11.36 -4.75
CA THR A 255 -7.99 -10.37 -4.40
C THR A 255 -6.62 -11.01 -4.16
N SER A 256 -6.56 -12.21 -3.56
CA SER A 256 -5.30 -12.95 -3.41
C SER A 256 -4.76 -13.43 -4.77
N THR A 257 -5.62 -13.95 -5.66
CA THR A 257 -5.22 -14.32 -7.03
C THR A 257 -4.67 -13.11 -7.79
N SER A 258 -5.32 -11.95 -7.64
CA SER A 258 -4.87 -10.69 -8.25
C SER A 258 -3.51 -10.26 -7.71
N PHE A 259 -3.25 -10.44 -6.42
CA PHE A 259 -1.97 -10.14 -5.79
C PHE A 259 -0.83 -10.97 -6.42
N TYR A 260 -0.99 -12.29 -6.47
CA TYR A 260 0.02 -13.17 -7.08
C TYR A 260 0.26 -12.85 -8.55
N ARG A 261 -0.81 -12.62 -9.32
CA ARG A 261 -0.72 -12.27 -10.72
C ARG A 261 -0.01 -10.93 -10.95
N PHE A 262 -0.37 -9.90 -10.18
CA PHE A 262 0.17 -8.56 -10.33
C PHE A 262 1.67 -8.51 -10.01
N PHE A 263 2.08 -9.14 -8.92
CA PHE A 263 3.48 -9.20 -8.51
C PHE A 263 4.27 -10.36 -9.15
N GLN A 264 3.66 -11.11 -10.09
CA GLN A 264 4.26 -12.24 -10.80
C GLN A 264 4.84 -13.31 -9.85
N LEU A 265 4.16 -13.56 -8.74
CA LEU A 265 4.55 -14.54 -7.74
C LEU A 265 3.95 -15.91 -8.05
N ALA A 266 4.69 -16.98 -7.71
CA ALA A 266 4.11 -18.30 -7.72
C ALA A 266 3.03 -18.43 -6.64
N PRO A 267 1.85 -18.98 -6.93
CA PRO A 267 0.86 -19.29 -5.89
C PRO A 267 1.46 -20.29 -4.89
N VAL A 268 1.22 -20.06 -3.61
CA VAL A 268 1.61 -20.99 -2.53
C VAL A 268 0.61 -22.13 -2.42
#